data_115eb49e9f487f2c262abb9453c175c3
#
_entry.id   115eb49e9f487f2c262abb9453c175c3
#
_cell.length_a   1.000
_cell.length_b   1.000
_cell.length_c   1.000
_cell.angle_alpha   90.00
_cell.angle_beta   90.00
_cell.angle_gamma   90.00
#
_symmetry.space_group_name_H-M   'P 1'
#
loop_
_entity.id
_entity.type
_entity.pdbx_description
1 polymer ?
#
loop_
_entity_poly.entity_id
_entity_poly.type
_entity_poly.pdbx_seq_one_letter_code
_entity_poly.pdbx_strand_id
1 'polypeptide(L)'
;SRACYLAGSIRLTRSAVVQAAEPLTMPAVSDRKRPEGVCFQFPEDLAEIEQAHKHAIRFSDRNLPRRSRRKGREFTGCRPDGEHHTLADVREGRCSVFHLVADMDTENLERLVCGFGKEPSAVPGALGASAAIERYGIPAVQIAGGAQGLRLLRDIPDEETGEIVRRQCATVFPAPAQLACSFDQEVVRAVGRAVGLEMAELGVQLWLGPDTGIMRSPQEARFAEKWSEDPVVCGTMTAALAGGAWPYGTAVLHAQSLPEAVSVSQSALRDVYGLPFEIAADGCRAAKLPDCAISGQRLTENSPLLRAWLLDCGYGGMLWGDETLRSDRIGLEKAAIRILKWMLQAKKL
;
A
#
# COMPACT_ATOMS: atom_id res chain seq x y z
N SER A 1 -18.06 -16.49 -10.08
CA SER A 1 -17.57 -15.41 -9.22
C SER A 1 -17.20 -14.14 -9.99
N ARG A 2 -16.60 -14.21 -11.19
CA ARG A 2 -16.32 -13.04 -12.03
C ARG A 2 -17.57 -12.18 -12.35
N ALA A 3 -18.72 -12.82 -12.52
CA ALA A 3 -19.97 -12.12 -12.82
C ALA A 3 -20.45 -11.21 -11.69
N CYS A 4 -20.17 -11.56 -10.43
CA CYS A 4 -20.56 -10.74 -9.29
C CYS A 4 -19.79 -9.44 -9.18
N TYR A 5 -18.55 -9.38 -9.69
CA TYR A 5 -17.69 -8.20 -9.62
C TYR A 5 -17.96 -7.16 -10.71
N LEU A 6 -18.54 -7.58 -11.83
CA LEU A 6 -18.71 -6.72 -12.99
C LEU A 6 -20.05 -5.98 -13.04
N ALA A 7 -21.00 -6.42 -12.24
CA ALA A 7 -22.34 -5.89 -12.31
C ALA A 7 -22.83 -5.42 -10.94
N GLY A 8 -22.39 -4.33 -10.45
CA GLY A 8 -22.77 -3.72 -9.16
C GLY A 8 -24.19 -3.93 -8.62
N SER A 9 -24.99 -4.81 -9.20
CA SER A 9 -26.28 -5.33 -8.72
C SER A 9 -26.85 -6.42 -9.61
N ILE A 10 -26.16 -7.56 -9.75
CA ILE A 10 -26.88 -8.76 -10.25
C ILE A 10 -27.63 -9.35 -9.07
N ARG A 11 -28.94 -9.16 -9.02
CA ARG A 11 -29.81 -9.91 -8.14
C ARG A 11 -29.91 -11.33 -8.71
N LEU A 12 -29.18 -12.27 -8.12
CA LEU A 12 -29.40 -13.68 -8.39
C LEU A 12 -30.79 -14.05 -7.86
N THR A 13 -31.76 -14.17 -8.75
CA THR A 13 -33.15 -14.52 -8.40
C THR A 13 -33.33 -15.99 -8.09
N ARG A 14 -32.29 -16.81 -8.28
CA ARG A 14 -32.25 -18.22 -7.92
C ARG A 14 -30.91 -18.59 -7.31
N SER A 15 -30.92 -19.32 -6.22
CA SER A 15 -29.72 -19.91 -5.63
C SER A 15 -29.21 -21.03 -6.56
N ALA A 16 -28.26 -20.70 -7.42
CA ALA A 16 -27.37 -21.71 -7.97
C ALA A 16 -26.38 -22.07 -6.86
N VAL A 17 -26.31 -23.33 -6.47
CA VAL A 17 -25.15 -23.82 -5.75
C VAL A 17 -24.00 -23.77 -6.76
N VAL A 18 -23.32 -22.64 -6.79
CA VAL A 18 -22.01 -22.60 -7.39
C VAL A 18 -21.17 -23.45 -6.45
N GLN A 19 -20.92 -24.69 -6.83
CA GLN A 19 -19.88 -25.46 -6.20
C GLN A 19 -18.67 -24.58 -6.20
N ALA A 20 -18.17 -24.22 -5.03
CA ALA A 20 -17.12 -23.25 -4.86
C ALA A 20 -16.04 -23.58 -5.87
N ALA A 21 -15.87 -22.72 -6.85
CA ALA A 21 -14.68 -22.75 -7.66
C ALA A 21 -13.53 -22.85 -6.67
N GLU A 22 -12.57 -23.70 -6.94
CA GLU A 22 -11.39 -23.84 -6.11
C GLU A 22 -10.90 -22.48 -5.65
N PRO A 23 -10.44 -22.38 -4.40
CA PRO A 23 -10.14 -21.12 -3.77
C PRO A 23 -9.30 -20.25 -4.69
N LEU A 24 -9.63 -18.97 -4.79
CA LEU A 24 -8.91 -17.92 -5.54
C LEU A 24 -7.41 -17.87 -5.21
N THR A 25 -7.02 -18.60 -4.19
CA THR A 25 -5.66 -18.81 -3.71
C THR A 25 -4.78 -19.66 -4.61
N MET A 26 -5.34 -20.30 -5.62
CA MET A 26 -4.56 -21.16 -6.52
C MET A 26 -3.95 -20.35 -7.66
N PRO A 27 -2.61 -20.41 -7.83
CA PRO A 27 -1.90 -19.56 -8.81
C PRO A 27 -2.23 -19.84 -10.28
N ALA A 28 -2.86 -20.93 -10.58
CA ALA A 28 -3.14 -21.35 -11.95
C ALA A 28 -4.59 -21.12 -12.40
N VAL A 29 -5.31 -20.18 -11.79
CA VAL A 29 -6.73 -19.94 -12.14
C VAL A 29 -6.91 -19.54 -13.61
N SER A 30 -5.91 -18.91 -14.23
CA SER A 30 -5.99 -18.48 -15.62
C SER A 30 -5.82 -19.60 -16.65
N ASP A 31 -5.12 -20.69 -16.31
CA ASP A 31 -4.78 -21.75 -17.25
C ASP A 31 -5.60 -23.03 -17.05
N ARG A 32 -6.54 -23.00 -16.11
CA ARG A 32 -7.39 -24.17 -15.87
C ARG A 32 -8.41 -24.34 -16.96
N LYS A 33 -8.32 -25.46 -17.63
CA LYS A 33 -9.47 -26.03 -18.34
C LYS A 33 -10.62 -26.14 -17.34
N ARG A 34 -11.81 -25.64 -17.71
CA ARG A 34 -13.02 -25.86 -16.88
C ARG A 34 -13.08 -27.33 -16.50
N PRO A 35 -13.27 -27.66 -15.19
CA PRO A 35 -13.47 -29.05 -14.82
C PRO A 35 -14.62 -29.60 -15.67
N GLU A 36 -14.40 -30.74 -16.30
CA GLU A 36 -15.47 -31.46 -16.98
C GLU A 36 -16.56 -31.73 -15.94
N GLY A 37 -17.75 -31.19 -16.15
CA GLY A 37 -18.87 -31.37 -15.24
C GLY A 37 -19.41 -30.14 -14.52
N VAL A 38 -18.78 -28.96 -14.64
CA VAL A 38 -19.44 -27.71 -14.22
C VAL A 38 -20.43 -27.33 -15.33
N CYS A 39 -21.59 -27.89 -15.26
CA CYS A 39 -22.71 -27.53 -16.10
C CYS A 39 -23.39 -26.31 -15.46
N PHE A 40 -23.29 -25.13 -16.10
CA PHE A 40 -24.22 -24.06 -15.83
C PHE A 40 -25.59 -24.53 -16.32
N GLN A 41 -26.48 -24.92 -15.40
CA GLN A 41 -27.79 -25.48 -15.72
C GLN A 41 -28.81 -24.44 -16.22
N PHE A 42 -28.39 -23.19 -16.43
CA PHE A 42 -29.28 -22.08 -16.81
C PHE A 42 -28.71 -21.28 -17.97
N PRO A 43 -28.96 -21.75 -19.23
CA PRO A 43 -28.53 -21.02 -20.43
C PRO A 43 -29.10 -19.59 -20.53
N GLU A 44 -30.30 -19.38 -19.99
CA GLU A 44 -30.98 -18.09 -20.01
C GLU A 44 -30.25 -17.07 -19.11
N ASP A 45 -29.77 -17.50 -17.94
CA ASP A 45 -29.01 -16.66 -17.03
C ASP A 45 -27.62 -16.30 -17.59
N LEU A 46 -27.02 -17.18 -18.42
CA LEU A 46 -25.77 -16.89 -19.11
C LEU A 46 -25.91 -15.78 -20.16
N ALA A 47 -27.03 -15.75 -20.87
CA ALA A 47 -27.30 -14.71 -21.85
C ALA A 47 -27.49 -13.34 -21.16
N GLU A 48 -28.16 -13.29 -20.02
CA GLU A 48 -28.31 -12.09 -19.21
C GLU A 48 -26.96 -11.62 -18.63
N ILE A 49 -26.13 -12.56 -18.15
CA ILE A 49 -24.78 -12.28 -17.64
C ILE A 49 -23.88 -11.75 -18.78
N GLU A 50 -23.93 -12.35 -19.96
CA GLU A 50 -23.17 -11.85 -21.11
C GLU A 50 -23.64 -10.47 -21.58
N GLN A 51 -24.96 -10.21 -21.54
CA GLN A 51 -25.49 -8.88 -21.88
C GLN A 51 -25.10 -7.84 -20.81
N ALA A 52 -25.19 -8.18 -19.53
CA ALA A 52 -24.74 -7.32 -18.44
C ALA A 52 -23.24 -7.05 -18.53
N HIS A 53 -22.44 -8.05 -18.88
CA HIS A 53 -20.99 -7.90 -19.11
C HIS A 53 -20.71 -6.95 -20.28
N LYS A 54 -21.39 -7.11 -21.41
CA LYS A 54 -21.28 -6.20 -22.55
C LYS A 54 -21.69 -4.77 -22.21
N HIS A 55 -22.70 -4.64 -21.37
CA HIS A 55 -23.17 -3.33 -20.88
C HIS A 55 -22.18 -2.69 -19.89
N ALA A 56 -21.64 -3.47 -18.97
CA ALA A 56 -20.63 -3.00 -18.01
C ALA A 56 -19.34 -2.56 -18.73
N ILE A 57 -18.88 -3.29 -19.75
CA ILE A 57 -17.72 -2.90 -20.56
C ILE A 57 -17.99 -1.57 -21.28
N ARG A 58 -19.17 -1.38 -21.89
CA ARG A 58 -19.54 -0.12 -22.53
C ARG A 58 -19.67 1.04 -21.55
N PHE A 59 -20.11 0.78 -20.33
CA PHE A 59 -20.23 1.78 -19.28
C PHE A 59 -18.85 2.19 -18.74
N SER A 60 -17.95 1.22 -18.54
CA SER A 60 -16.58 1.48 -18.10
C SER A 60 -15.76 2.23 -19.14
N ASP A 61 -15.93 1.95 -20.42
CA ASP A 61 -15.26 2.68 -21.51
C ASP A 61 -15.71 4.16 -21.60
N ARG A 62 -16.93 4.46 -21.16
CA ARG A 62 -17.46 5.84 -21.21
C ARG A 62 -17.15 6.64 -19.95
N ASN A 63 -17.05 5.99 -18.80
CA ASN A 63 -16.96 6.65 -17.49
C ASN A 63 -15.61 6.48 -16.79
N LEU A 64 -14.74 5.62 -17.29
CA LEU A 64 -13.34 5.76 -16.90
C LEU A 64 -12.91 7.14 -17.40
N PRO A 65 -12.56 8.07 -16.50
CA PRO A 65 -11.92 9.27 -16.95
C PRO A 65 -10.76 8.76 -17.80
N ARG A 66 -10.80 9.04 -19.10
CA ARG A 66 -9.59 8.97 -19.91
C ARG A 66 -8.65 9.93 -19.20
N ARG A 67 -7.95 9.42 -18.18
CA ARG A 67 -6.76 10.09 -17.66
C ARG A 67 -5.92 10.23 -18.91
N SER A 68 -6.09 11.37 -19.56
CA SER A 68 -5.26 11.72 -20.69
C SER A 68 -3.88 11.45 -20.17
N ARG A 69 -3.19 10.47 -20.79
CA ARG A 69 -1.74 10.38 -20.66
C ARG A 69 -1.25 11.72 -21.18
N ARG A 70 -1.33 12.75 -20.33
CA ARG A 70 -0.46 13.89 -20.49
C ARG A 70 0.90 13.22 -20.48
N LYS A 71 1.52 13.13 -21.65
CA LYS A 71 2.95 12.88 -21.74
C LYS A 71 3.54 13.95 -20.86
N GLY A 72 3.67 13.62 -19.55
CA GLY A 72 4.34 14.48 -18.59
C GLY A 72 5.69 14.77 -19.23
N ARG A 73 6.12 16.01 -19.18
CA ARG A 73 7.52 16.33 -19.54
C ARG A 73 8.36 15.32 -18.78
N GLU A 74 9.24 14.65 -19.51
CA GLU A 74 10.18 13.71 -18.91
C GLU A 74 10.97 14.46 -17.85
N PHE A 75 11.01 13.95 -16.64
CA PHE A 75 11.75 14.57 -15.55
C PHE A 75 13.24 14.38 -15.83
N THR A 76 13.94 15.46 -16.03
CA THR A 76 15.36 15.49 -16.42
C THR A 76 16.30 15.80 -15.26
N GLY A 77 15.80 15.74 -14.02
CA GLY A 77 16.54 16.07 -12.80
C GLY A 77 16.21 17.46 -12.24
N CYS A 78 16.63 17.69 -11.01
CA CYS A 78 16.52 18.98 -10.33
C CYS A 78 17.71 19.88 -10.72
N ARG A 79 17.49 21.19 -10.78
CA ARG A 79 18.55 22.17 -11.09
C ARG A 79 18.87 22.96 -9.83
N PRO A 80 20.13 22.94 -9.34
CA PRO A 80 20.55 23.74 -8.21
C PRO A 80 20.53 25.24 -8.58
N ASP A 81 20.14 26.07 -7.62
CA ASP A 81 20.20 27.53 -7.70
C ASP A 81 21.45 28.10 -7.01
N GLY A 82 22.22 27.23 -6.35
CA GLY A 82 23.46 27.62 -5.65
C GLY A 82 23.24 28.05 -4.20
N GLU A 83 22.00 28.01 -3.73
CA GLU A 83 21.64 28.32 -2.33
C GLU A 83 21.43 27.06 -1.51
N HIS A 84 21.64 27.17 -0.20
CA HIS A 84 21.34 26.09 0.74
C HIS A 84 19.88 26.20 1.22
N HIS A 85 19.15 25.11 1.11
CA HIS A 85 17.74 25.03 1.45
C HIS A 85 17.45 23.96 2.52
N THR A 86 16.46 24.25 3.35
CA THR A 86 15.97 23.32 4.37
C THR A 86 14.50 22.95 4.14
N LEU A 87 14.03 21.89 4.81
CA LEU A 87 12.62 21.51 4.78
C LEU A 87 11.72 22.62 5.35
N ALA A 88 12.23 23.44 6.30
CA ALA A 88 11.53 24.59 6.83
C ALA A 88 11.31 25.67 5.76
N ASP A 89 12.31 25.92 4.92
CA ASP A 89 12.20 26.90 3.82
C ASP A 89 11.11 26.50 2.83
N VAL A 90 11.00 25.20 2.54
CA VAL A 90 9.91 24.68 1.69
C VAL A 90 8.55 24.84 2.37
N ARG A 91 8.45 24.58 3.70
CA ARG A 91 7.21 24.75 4.46
C ARG A 91 6.72 26.21 4.46
N GLU A 92 7.63 27.13 4.56
CA GLU A 92 7.35 28.56 4.57
C GLU A 92 7.18 29.15 3.17
N GLY A 93 7.36 28.35 2.12
CA GLY A 93 7.19 28.75 0.73
C GLY A 93 8.35 29.61 0.18
N ARG A 94 9.50 29.65 0.89
CA ARG A 94 10.70 30.40 0.44
C ARG A 94 11.37 29.71 -0.75
N CYS A 95 11.31 28.38 -0.80
CA CYS A 95 11.81 27.61 -1.94
C CYS A 95 10.85 26.46 -2.30
N SER A 96 11.12 25.79 -3.41
CA SER A 96 10.37 24.59 -3.81
C SER A 96 11.06 23.32 -3.34
N VAL A 97 10.31 22.21 -3.23
CA VAL A 97 10.87 20.86 -2.98
C VAL A 97 11.97 20.52 -4.01
N PHE A 98 11.85 21.02 -5.24
CA PHE A 98 12.82 20.76 -6.30
C PHE A 98 14.16 21.45 -6.02
N HIS A 99 14.18 22.66 -5.44
CA HIS A 99 15.39 23.37 -5.04
C HIS A 99 16.07 22.63 -3.88
N LEU A 100 15.32 22.24 -2.85
CA LEU A 100 15.85 21.44 -1.74
C LEU A 100 16.50 20.14 -2.22
N VAL A 101 15.84 19.40 -3.13
CA VAL A 101 16.38 18.14 -3.66
C VAL A 101 17.61 18.39 -4.55
N ALA A 102 17.64 19.49 -5.28
CA ALA A 102 18.80 19.87 -6.11
C ALA A 102 20.05 20.21 -5.29
N ASP A 103 19.85 20.81 -4.10
CA ASP A 103 20.93 21.14 -3.15
C ASP A 103 21.48 19.88 -2.45
N MET A 104 20.70 18.80 -2.35
CA MET A 104 21.14 17.58 -1.69
C MET A 104 22.21 16.84 -2.48
N ASP A 105 23.28 16.45 -1.80
CA ASP A 105 24.27 15.52 -2.34
C ASP A 105 23.71 14.10 -2.47
N THR A 106 24.41 13.26 -3.23
CA THR A 106 23.96 11.90 -3.52
C THR A 106 23.87 11.04 -2.25
N GLU A 107 24.78 11.20 -1.29
CA GLU A 107 24.79 10.46 -0.05
C GLU A 107 23.54 10.77 0.79
N ASN A 108 23.19 12.04 0.94
CA ASN A 108 21.98 12.44 1.68
C ASN A 108 20.69 12.07 0.94
N LEU A 109 20.68 12.07 -0.40
CA LEU A 109 19.57 11.52 -1.18
C LEU A 109 19.40 10.02 -0.94
N GLU A 110 20.48 9.25 -0.94
CA GLU A 110 20.44 7.80 -0.63
C GLU A 110 19.97 7.55 0.81
N ARG A 111 20.46 8.31 1.78
CA ARG A 111 20.00 8.21 3.18
C ARG A 111 18.51 8.51 3.30
N LEU A 112 18.01 9.52 2.60
CA LEU A 112 16.60 9.86 2.59
C LEU A 112 15.73 8.77 1.96
N VAL A 113 16.13 8.25 0.80
CA VAL A 113 15.30 7.31 0.01
C VAL A 113 15.41 5.88 0.54
N CYS A 114 16.63 5.43 0.87
CA CYS A 114 16.91 4.05 1.24
C CYS A 114 17.05 3.84 2.76
N GLY A 115 16.94 4.90 3.57
CA GLY A 115 17.17 4.87 5.01
C GLY A 115 15.97 4.44 5.86
N PHE A 116 14.79 4.27 5.28
CA PHE A 116 13.59 3.92 6.04
C PHE A 116 13.70 2.55 6.73
N GLY A 117 13.49 2.55 8.06
CA GLY A 117 13.54 1.35 8.88
C GLY A 117 14.95 0.82 9.16
N LYS A 118 16.00 1.54 8.79
CA LYS A 118 17.40 1.13 9.00
C LYS A 118 18.01 1.73 10.27
N GLU A 119 17.43 2.82 10.76
CA GLU A 119 17.88 3.45 12.00
C GLU A 119 17.08 2.93 13.20
N PRO A 120 17.67 2.91 14.39
CA PRO A 120 16.95 2.62 15.62
C PRO A 120 15.81 3.60 15.84
N SER A 121 14.68 3.12 16.32
CA SER A 121 13.55 3.99 16.63
C SER A 121 13.70 4.60 18.03
N ALA A 122 13.32 5.87 18.15
CA ALA A 122 13.14 6.50 19.45
C ALA A 122 11.89 5.99 20.20
N VAL A 123 10.99 5.29 19.50
CA VAL A 123 9.78 4.70 20.08
C VAL A 123 10.05 3.24 20.43
N PRO A 124 10.04 2.85 21.71
CA PRO A 124 10.37 1.50 22.14
C PRO A 124 9.47 0.43 21.51
N GLY A 125 10.09 -0.59 20.94
CA GLY A 125 9.39 -1.69 20.27
C GLY A 125 8.88 -1.39 18.86
N ALA A 126 9.09 -0.19 18.33
CA ALA A 126 8.83 0.12 16.92
C ALA A 126 9.81 -0.62 15.99
N LEU A 127 9.48 -0.71 14.71
CA LEU A 127 10.27 -1.44 13.72
C LEU A 127 11.61 -0.77 13.40
N GLY A 128 11.67 0.54 13.54
CA GLY A 128 12.84 1.35 13.22
C GLY A 128 12.45 2.77 12.85
N ALA A 129 13.42 3.53 12.38
CA ALA A 129 13.24 4.89 11.92
C ALA A 129 13.94 5.14 10.58
N SER A 130 13.64 6.27 9.94
CA SER A 130 14.51 6.82 8.90
C SER A 130 15.64 7.62 9.52
N ALA A 131 16.73 7.80 8.77
CA ALA A 131 17.79 8.71 9.19
C ALA A 131 17.25 10.15 9.27
N ALA A 132 17.64 10.88 10.33
CA ALA A 132 17.54 12.33 10.31
C ALA A 132 18.65 12.92 9.42
N ILE A 133 18.33 13.98 8.69
CA ILE A 133 19.32 14.68 7.86
C ILE A 133 19.33 16.14 8.33
N GLU A 134 20.08 16.36 9.40
CA GLU A 134 20.09 17.63 10.15
C GLU A 134 20.45 18.83 9.25
N ARG A 135 21.42 18.67 8.35
CA ARG A 135 21.83 19.68 7.40
C ARG A 135 20.67 20.31 6.62
N TYR A 136 19.66 19.49 6.29
CA TYR A 136 18.49 19.92 5.51
C TYR A 136 17.23 20.06 6.38
N GLY A 137 17.35 19.93 7.71
CA GLY A 137 16.23 20.02 8.66
C GLY A 137 15.20 18.91 8.45
N ILE A 138 15.61 17.74 7.96
CA ILE A 138 14.72 16.60 7.71
C ILE A 138 14.72 15.72 8.97
N PRO A 139 13.58 15.56 9.66
CA PRO A 139 13.50 14.76 10.89
C PRO A 139 13.51 13.26 10.59
N ALA A 140 13.87 12.45 11.59
CA ALA A 140 13.68 11.02 11.56
C ALA A 140 12.19 10.66 11.60
N VAL A 141 11.78 9.69 10.80
CA VAL A 141 10.42 9.19 10.73
C VAL A 141 10.35 7.86 11.47
N GLN A 142 9.53 7.77 12.50
CA GLN A 142 9.34 6.57 13.31
C GLN A 142 8.36 5.62 12.64
N ILE A 143 8.70 4.33 12.58
CA ILE A 143 7.95 3.30 11.85
C ILE A 143 7.54 2.20 12.80
N ALA A 144 6.25 1.99 13.00
CA ALA A 144 5.72 0.86 13.77
C ALA A 144 5.05 -0.17 12.84
N GLY A 145 4.95 -1.40 13.30
CA GLY A 145 4.21 -2.47 12.65
C GLY A 145 2.99 -2.90 13.45
N GLY A 146 2.23 -3.85 12.90
CA GLY A 146 1.14 -4.52 13.57
C GLY A 146 -0.17 -4.49 12.79
N ALA A 147 -0.72 -5.66 12.47
CA ALA A 147 -1.96 -5.77 11.70
C ALA A 147 -3.23 -5.44 12.50
N GLN A 148 -3.15 -5.51 13.83
CA GLN A 148 -4.26 -5.26 14.74
C GLN A 148 -4.09 -3.97 15.57
N GLY A 149 -3.42 -2.98 15.02
CA GLY A 149 -3.00 -1.75 15.68
C GLY A 149 -1.49 -1.68 15.83
N LEU A 150 -0.98 -0.74 16.62
CA LEU A 150 0.45 -0.54 16.79
C LEU A 150 1.07 -1.65 17.65
N ARG A 151 2.11 -2.29 17.13
CA ARG A 151 2.89 -3.26 17.88
C ARG A 151 4.12 -2.58 18.47
N LEU A 152 4.04 -2.26 19.74
CA LEU A 152 5.08 -1.58 20.51
C LEU A 152 5.42 -2.34 21.78
N LEU A 153 6.56 -2.02 22.39
CA LEU A 153 6.93 -2.55 23.69
C LEU A 153 6.07 -1.86 24.77
N ARG A 154 5.32 -2.65 25.54
CA ARG A 154 4.43 -2.12 26.59
C ARG A 154 5.20 -1.60 27.81
N ASP A 155 6.05 -2.45 28.35
CA ASP A 155 6.81 -2.19 29.55
C ASP A 155 8.24 -1.83 29.16
N ILE A 156 8.64 -0.60 29.43
CA ILE A 156 9.93 -0.07 29.02
C ILE A 156 10.86 -0.15 30.22
N PRO A 157 11.85 -1.05 30.19
CA PRO A 157 12.83 -1.17 31.25
C PRO A 157 13.88 -0.05 31.17
N ASP A 158 14.44 0.28 32.30
CA ASP A 158 15.70 0.99 32.37
C ASP A 158 16.82 0.08 31.86
N GLU A 159 17.74 0.62 31.08
CA GLU A 159 18.80 -0.18 30.43
C GLU A 159 19.83 -0.74 31.43
N GLU A 160 20.02 -0.06 32.58
CA GLU A 160 21.01 -0.46 33.58
C GLU A 160 20.41 -1.38 34.67
N THR A 161 19.21 -1.04 35.15
CA THR A 161 18.58 -1.74 36.25
C THR A 161 17.60 -2.82 35.85
N GLY A 162 17.09 -2.77 34.64
CA GLY A 162 16.04 -3.66 34.16
C GLY A 162 14.65 -3.40 34.79
N GLU A 163 14.52 -2.41 35.64
CA GLU A 163 13.24 -2.02 36.24
C GLU A 163 12.35 -1.29 35.22
N ILE A 164 11.03 -1.51 35.30
CA ILE A 164 10.08 -0.85 34.41
C ILE A 164 9.94 0.62 34.81
N VAL A 165 10.50 1.50 33.99
CA VAL A 165 10.48 2.96 34.23
C VAL A 165 9.29 3.66 33.55
N ARG A 166 8.75 3.05 32.49
CA ARG A 166 7.61 3.62 31.75
C ARG A 166 6.74 2.51 31.16
N ARG A 167 5.45 2.79 31.09
CA ARG A 167 4.50 1.96 30.32
C ARG A 167 3.88 2.78 29.23
N GLN A 168 3.76 2.16 28.05
CA GLN A 168 3.01 2.68 26.92
C GLN A 168 1.97 1.65 26.50
N CYS A 169 0.79 2.10 26.12
CA CYS A 169 -0.30 1.22 25.72
C CYS A 169 -0.70 1.55 24.28
N ALA A 170 -0.87 0.51 23.49
CA ALA A 170 -1.51 0.57 22.18
C ALA A 170 -2.69 -0.40 22.18
N THR A 171 -3.76 -0.02 21.53
CA THR A 171 -4.98 -0.83 21.45
C THR A 171 -4.79 -1.99 20.48
N VAL A 172 -5.27 -3.17 20.88
CA VAL A 172 -5.39 -4.33 20.00
C VAL A 172 -6.80 -4.34 19.43
N PHE A 173 -6.90 -4.05 18.14
CA PHE A 173 -8.16 -4.09 17.38
C PHE A 173 -8.46 -5.52 16.88
N PRO A 174 -9.70 -5.79 16.42
CA PRO A 174 -10.00 -7.05 15.76
C PRO A 174 -9.08 -7.33 14.58
N ALA A 175 -8.85 -8.61 14.26
CA ALA A 175 -8.04 -9.00 13.12
C ALA A 175 -8.62 -8.42 11.81
N PRO A 176 -7.80 -8.15 10.79
CA PRO A 176 -8.25 -7.58 9.53
C PRO A 176 -9.40 -8.35 8.90
N ALA A 177 -9.33 -9.69 8.89
CA ALA A 177 -10.39 -10.54 8.39
C ALA A 177 -11.72 -10.36 9.16
N GLN A 178 -11.65 -10.18 10.47
CA GLN A 178 -12.85 -9.94 11.29
C GLN A 178 -13.47 -8.58 10.98
N LEU A 179 -12.64 -7.55 10.80
CA LEU A 179 -13.11 -6.24 10.36
C LEU A 179 -13.70 -6.30 8.94
N ALA A 180 -13.08 -7.05 8.03
CA ALA A 180 -13.57 -7.22 6.67
C ALA A 180 -14.93 -7.95 6.61
N CYS A 181 -15.20 -8.87 7.54
CA CYS A 181 -16.50 -9.56 7.66
C CYS A 181 -17.66 -8.60 8.00
N SER A 182 -17.39 -7.41 8.48
CA SER A 182 -18.44 -6.39 8.66
C SER A 182 -18.96 -5.84 7.33
N PHE A 183 -18.17 -5.90 6.27
CA PHE A 183 -18.41 -5.24 4.98
C PHE A 183 -18.71 -3.73 5.13
N ASP A 184 -18.31 -3.14 6.26
CA ASP A 184 -18.57 -1.75 6.61
C ASP A 184 -17.25 -0.93 6.61
N GLN A 185 -17.09 -0.09 5.60
CA GLN A 185 -15.93 0.78 5.45
C GLN A 185 -15.85 1.84 6.55
N GLU A 186 -16.99 2.28 7.12
CA GLU A 186 -16.99 3.31 8.16
C GLU A 186 -16.47 2.76 9.48
N VAL A 187 -16.79 1.50 9.81
CA VAL A 187 -16.19 0.79 10.96
C VAL A 187 -14.68 0.70 10.81
N VAL A 188 -14.20 0.28 9.62
CA VAL A 188 -12.77 0.17 9.35
C VAL A 188 -12.08 1.53 9.37
N ARG A 189 -12.73 2.56 8.85
CA ARG A 189 -12.26 3.95 8.91
C ARG A 189 -12.13 4.46 10.34
N ALA A 190 -13.10 4.12 11.20
CA ALA A 190 -13.06 4.49 12.62
C ALA A 190 -11.89 3.82 13.34
N VAL A 191 -11.61 2.54 13.06
CA VAL A 191 -10.41 1.85 13.56
C VAL A 191 -9.14 2.55 13.08
N GLY A 192 -9.05 2.86 11.77
CA GLY A 192 -7.93 3.60 11.22
C GLY A 192 -7.68 4.93 11.93
N ARG A 193 -8.77 5.68 12.22
CA ARG A 193 -8.70 6.93 12.96
C ARG A 193 -8.19 6.74 14.39
N ALA A 194 -8.64 5.70 15.08
CA ALA A 194 -8.19 5.42 16.44
C ALA A 194 -6.70 5.08 16.46
N VAL A 195 -6.23 4.22 15.55
CA VAL A 195 -4.79 3.92 15.41
C VAL A 195 -4.01 5.19 15.06
N GLY A 196 -4.52 6.02 14.16
CA GLY A 196 -3.87 7.28 13.80
C GLY A 196 -3.69 8.24 15.02
N LEU A 197 -4.69 8.31 15.90
CA LEU A 197 -4.59 9.08 17.14
C LEU A 197 -3.52 8.52 18.07
N GLU A 198 -3.46 7.20 18.24
CA GLU A 198 -2.39 6.55 19.02
C GLU A 198 -1.01 6.78 18.38
N MET A 199 -0.88 6.74 17.07
CA MET A 199 0.36 7.10 16.36
C MET A 199 0.81 8.50 16.73
N ALA A 200 -0.11 9.44 16.71
CA ALA A 200 0.16 10.83 17.02
C ALA A 200 0.58 11.06 18.49
N GLU A 201 0.03 10.28 19.40
CA GLU A 201 0.35 10.31 20.84
C GLU A 201 1.71 9.66 21.11
N LEU A 202 1.98 8.52 20.49
CA LEU A 202 3.18 7.72 20.72
C LEU A 202 4.37 8.13 19.85
N GLY A 203 4.22 9.15 19.00
CA GLY A 203 5.30 9.67 18.16
C GLY A 203 5.64 8.80 16.95
N VAL A 204 4.70 7.99 16.46
CA VAL A 204 4.84 7.16 15.26
C VAL A 204 4.27 7.90 14.05
N GLN A 205 5.00 7.96 12.94
CA GLN A 205 4.54 8.62 11.72
C GLN A 205 4.09 7.64 10.65
N LEU A 206 4.74 6.47 10.55
CA LEU A 206 4.39 5.43 9.59
C LEU A 206 3.99 4.14 10.29
N TRP A 207 2.90 3.55 9.83
CA TRP A 207 2.37 2.30 10.34
C TRP A 207 2.28 1.24 9.23
N LEU A 208 3.10 0.19 9.34
CA LEU A 208 2.96 -1.03 8.56
C LEU A 208 1.81 -1.84 9.18
N GLY A 209 0.61 -1.53 8.73
CA GLY A 209 -0.64 -2.10 9.22
C GLY A 209 -0.96 -3.48 8.61
N PRO A 210 -2.22 -3.77 8.35
CA PRO A 210 -2.64 -5.00 7.66
C PRO A 210 -2.01 -5.13 6.27
N ASP A 211 -1.73 -6.38 5.89
CA ASP A 211 -1.24 -6.71 4.56
C ASP A 211 -2.36 -6.49 3.52
N THR A 212 -2.07 -5.72 2.49
CA THR A 212 -2.99 -5.42 1.39
C THR A 212 -3.15 -6.59 0.41
N GLY A 213 -2.23 -7.55 0.44
CA GLY A 213 -2.29 -8.75 -0.38
C GLY A 213 -3.49 -9.64 -0.03
N ILE A 214 -3.92 -10.45 -0.99
CA ILE A 214 -5.02 -11.40 -0.80
C ILE A 214 -4.60 -12.60 0.05
N MET A 215 -5.55 -13.19 0.77
CA MET A 215 -5.40 -14.50 1.40
C MET A 215 -5.29 -15.57 0.32
N ARG A 216 -4.16 -16.28 0.26
CA ARG A 216 -3.94 -17.35 -0.73
C ARG A 216 -4.03 -18.74 -0.13
N SER A 217 -3.34 -18.93 0.97
CA SER A 217 -3.25 -20.21 1.63
C SER A 217 -3.25 -20.03 3.13
N PRO A 218 -4.03 -20.83 3.88
CA PRO A 218 -3.98 -20.81 5.34
C PRO A 218 -2.61 -21.13 5.94
N GLN A 219 -1.70 -21.70 5.14
CA GLN A 219 -0.34 -22.01 5.53
C GLN A 219 0.63 -20.83 5.41
N GLU A 220 0.20 -19.70 4.86
CA GLU A 220 1.02 -18.50 4.80
C GLU A 220 1.29 -17.97 6.21
N ALA A 221 2.57 -17.67 6.51
CA ALA A 221 3.01 -17.23 7.83
C ALA A 221 2.27 -15.98 8.36
N ARG A 222 1.74 -15.14 7.47
CA ARG A 222 1.02 -13.89 7.81
C ARG A 222 -0.41 -13.85 7.29
N PHE A 223 -1.01 -15.02 7.14
CA PHE A 223 -2.39 -15.15 6.68
C PHE A 223 -3.38 -14.29 7.51
N ALA A 224 -3.22 -14.29 8.83
CA ALA A 224 -4.08 -13.54 9.74
C ALA A 224 -3.90 -12.00 9.67
N GLU A 225 -2.87 -11.51 8.98
CA GLU A 225 -2.63 -10.08 8.80
C GLU A 225 -3.37 -9.50 7.57
N LYS A 226 -4.03 -10.36 6.80
CA LYS A 226 -4.73 -10.02 5.56
C LYS A 226 -6.23 -9.85 5.77
N TRP A 227 -6.89 -9.20 4.81
CA TRP A 227 -8.30 -8.89 4.89
C TRP A 227 -9.21 -10.01 4.38
N SER A 228 -8.94 -10.53 3.19
CA SER A 228 -9.86 -11.41 2.47
C SER A 228 -9.15 -12.15 1.33
N GLU A 229 -9.81 -13.14 0.77
CA GLU A 229 -9.47 -13.71 -0.53
C GLU A 229 -9.93 -12.81 -1.70
N ASP A 230 -10.88 -11.92 -1.44
CA ASP A 230 -11.43 -11.00 -2.42
C ASP A 230 -10.56 -9.75 -2.57
N PRO A 231 -9.98 -9.50 -3.76
CA PRO A 231 -9.12 -8.35 -4.00
C PRO A 231 -9.84 -7.01 -3.84
N VAL A 232 -11.16 -6.93 -4.10
CA VAL A 232 -11.93 -5.69 -3.94
C VAL A 232 -12.12 -5.38 -2.46
N VAL A 233 -12.45 -6.39 -1.65
CA VAL A 233 -12.54 -6.23 -0.19
C VAL A 233 -11.20 -5.82 0.39
N CYS A 234 -10.09 -6.48 -0.02
CA CYS A 234 -8.74 -6.11 0.44
C CYS A 234 -8.43 -4.63 0.15
N GLY A 235 -8.64 -4.19 -1.08
CA GLY A 235 -8.36 -2.83 -1.50
C GLY A 235 -9.24 -1.79 -0.80
N THR A 236 -10.54 -2.03 -0.73
CA THR A 236 -11.52 -1.12 -0.10
C THR A 236 -11.30 -0.96 1.40
N MET A 237 -11.04 -2.06 2.11
CA MET A 237 -10.80 -2.02 3.54
C MET A 237 -9.45 -1.35 3.86
N THR A 238 -8.42 -1.63 3.06
CA THR A 238 -7.13 -0.92 3.19
C THR A 238 -7.29 0.58 2.95
N ALA A 239 -8.02 1.00 1.91
CA ALA A 239 -8.29 2.41 1.63
C ALA A 239 -9.05 3.10 2.78
N ALA A 240 -10.06 2.42 3.33
CA ALA A 240 -10.85 2.94 4.45
C ALA A 240 -9.98 3.11 5.70
N LEU A 241 -9.17 2.11 6.05
CA LEU A 241 -8.26 2.15 7.19
C LEU A 241 -7.24 3.29 7.04
N ALA A 242 -6.58 3.37 5.90
CA ALA A 242 -5.56 4.37 5.63
C ALA A 242 -6.14 5.79 5.62
N GLY A 243 -7.32 5.96 5.02
CA GLY A 243 -8.03 7.24 5.03
C GLY A 243 -8.47 7.67 6.43
N GLY A 244 -8.76 6.70 7.31
CA GLY A 244 -9.06 6.96 8.73
C GLY A 244 -7.83 7.39 9.52
N ALA A 245 -6.69 6.72 9.32
CA ALA A 245 -5.44 7.06 10.02
C ALA A 245 -4.93 8.46 9.64
N TRP A 246 -5.09 8.84 8.40
CA TRP A 246 -4.79 10.19 7.94
C TRP A 246 -5.81 11.20 8.49
N PRO A 247 -5.43 12.34 9.06
CA PRO A 247 -4.13 13.00 9.03
C PRO A 247 -3.28 12.86 10.30
N TYR A 248 -3.58 11.93 11.16
CA TYR A 248 -2.91 11.74 12.45
C TYR A 248 -1.62 10.95 12.32
N GLY A 249 -1.60 9.98 11.41
CA GLY A 249 -0.48 9.15 11.03
C GLY A 249 -0.70 8.60 9.64
N THR A 250 0.25 7.86 9.10
CA THR A 250 0.16 7.30 7.75
C THR A 250 0.21 5.78 7.80
N ALA A 251 -0.91 5.13 7.49
CA ALA A 251 -0.93 3.71 7.20
C ALA A 251 -0.28 3.46 5.82
N VAL A 252 0.57 2.45 5.77
CA VAL A 252 1.39 2.13 4.62
C VAL A 252 0.73 1.02 3.81
N LEU A 253 0.56 1.28 2.53
CA LEU A 253 0.17 0.27 1.55
C LEU A 253 1.35 -0.70 1.35
N HIS A 254 1.17 -1.96 1.72
CA HIS A 254 2.22 -2.97 1.54
C HIS A 254 1.65 -4.37 1.34
N ALA A 255 2.43 -5.23 0.71
CA ALA A 255 2.22 -6.67 0.71
C ALA A 255 3.50 -7.34 1.18
N GLN A 256 3.37 -8.30 2.08
CA GLN A 256 4.52 -9.04 2.61
C GLN A 256 4.72 -10.38 1.91
N SER A 257 3.65 -10.94 1.37
CA SER A 257 3.68 -12.22 0.69
C SER A 257 2.98 -12.11 -0.67
N LEU A 258 3.75 -11.83 -1.69
CA LEU A 258 3.38 -12.11 -3.06
C LEU A 258 3.95 -13.50 -3.43
N PRO A 259 3.36 -14.20 -4.40
CA PRO A 259 3.82 -15.54 -4.77
C PRO A 259 5.21 -15.49 -5.41
N GLU A 260 6.25 -15.74 -4.61
CA GLU A 260 7.65 -15.68 -5.06
C GLU A 260 8.03 -16.79 -6.06
N ALA A 261 7.44 -17.97 -5.89
CA ALA A 261 7.87 -19.17 -6.62
C ALA A 261 6.92 -19.61 -7.73
N VAL A 262 5.91 -18.81 -8.05
CA VAL A 262 4.84 -19.24 -8.96
C VAL A 262 4.82 -18.38 -10.20
N SER A 263 4.84 -19.04 -11.36
CA SER A 263 4.53 -18.38 -12.63
C SER A 263 3.07 -17.94 -12.62
N VAL A 264 2.85 -16.64 -12.58
CA VAL A 264 1.52 -16.01 -12.59
C VAL A 264 1.31 -15.35 -13.95
N SER A 265 0.16 -15.58 -14.58
CA SER A 265 -0.17 -14.87 -15.82
C SER A 265 -0.32 -13.37 -15.57
N GLN A 266 -0.05 -12.56 -16.58
CA GLN A 266 -0.20 -11.09 -16.46
C GLN A 266 -1.62 -10.66 -16.10
N SER A 267 -2.64 -11.38 -16.58
CA SER A 267 -4.02 -11.06 -16.22
C SER A 267 -4.32 -11.40 -14.76
N ALA A 268 -3.90 -12.56 -14.26
CA ALA A 268 -4.05 -12.90 -12.83
C ALA A 268 -3.28 -11.92 -11.94
N LEU A 269 -2.09 -11.50 -12.38
CA LEU A 269 -1.29 -10.54 -11.65
C LEU A 269 -1.99 -9.18 -11.54
N ARG A 270 -2.66 -8.71 -12.59
CA ARG A 270 -3.42 -7.44 -12.55
C ARG A 270 -4.78 -7.58 -11.87
N ASP A 271 -5.55 -8.60 -12.25
CA ASP A 271 -6.95 -8.71 -11.83
C ASP A 271 -7.12 -9.22 -10.40
N VAL A 272 -6.11 -9.91 -9.88
CA VAL A 272 -6.17 -10.53 -8.54
C VAL A 272 -5.17 -9.92 -7.58
N TYR A 273 -3.88 -9.94 -7.93
CA TYR A 273 -2.82 -9.52 -7.00
C TYR A 273 -2.59 -8.01 -6.99
N GLY A 274 -2.77 -7.34 -8.13
CA GLY A 274 -2.57 -5.90 -8.28
C GLY A 274 -3.79 -5.07 -7.92
N LEU A 275 -5.00 -5.63 -8.11
CA LEU A 275 -6.25 -4.90 -7.92
C LEU A 275 -6.43 -4.32 -6.50
N PRO A 276 -6.06 -5.00 -5.39
CA PRO A 276 -6.12 -4.41 -4.07
C PRO A 276 -5.30 -3.13 -3.95
N PHE A 277 -4.12 -3.10 -4.56
CA PHE A 277 -3.23 -1.93 -4.53
C PHE A 277 -3.78 -0.79 -5.37
N GLU A 278 -4.36 -1.10 -6.53
CA GLU A 278 -5.01 -0.12 -7.39
C GLU A 278 -6.17 0.58 -6.67
N ILE A 279 -7.02 -0.20 -6.01
CA ILE A 279 -8.16 0.34 -5.25
C ILE A 279 -7.68 1.13 -4.03
N ALA A 280 -6.69 0.61 -3.29
CA ALA A 280 -6.18 1.26 -2.09
C ALA A 280 -5.36 2.53 -2.36
N ALA A 281 -4.86 2.70 -3.58
CA ALA A 281 -4.01 3.83 -3.97
C ALA A 281 -4.64 5.20 -3.69
N ASP A 282 -5.95 5.34 -3.81
CA ASP A 282 -6.66 6.60 -3.55
C ASP A 282 -6.68 6.96 -2.05
N GLY A 283 -6.71 5.97 -1.16
CA GLY A 283 -6.76 6.17 0.30
C GLY A 283 -5.39 6.28 0.97
N CYS A 284 -4.36 5.72 0.35
CA CYS A 284 -3.03 5.58 0.95
C CYS A 284 -2.07 6.69 0.52
N ARG A 285 -1.28 7.18 1.48
CA ARG A 285 -0.29 8.25 1.26
C ARG A 285 1.15 7.74 1.22
N ALA A 286 1.38 6.51 1.66
CA ALA A 286 2.67 5.85 1.61
C ALA A 286 2.51 4.41 1.16
N ALA A 287 3.48 3.90 0.39
CA ALA A 287 3.55 2.50 0.00
C ALA A 287 4.98 1.99 0.16
N LYS A 288 5.09 0.76 0.66
CA LYS A 288 6.33 0.02 0.73
C LYS A 288 6.35 -1.03 -0.37
N LEU A 289 7.39 -1.01 -1.17
CA LEU A 289 7.59 -2.03 -2.20
C LEU A 289 8.00 -3.35 -1.54
N PRO A 290 7.37 -4.47 -1.88
CA PRO A 290 7.77 -5.77 -1.38
C PRO A 290 9.11 -6.17 -1.98
N ASP A 291 10.00 -6.71 -1.15
CA ASP A 291 11.24 -7.34 -1.60
C ASP A 291 10.95 -8.80 -1.99
N CYS A 292 10.35 -8.96 -3.15
CA CYS A 292 10.01 -10.28 -3.69
C CYS A 292 10.18 -10.32 -5.21
N ALA A 293 10.36 -11.52 -5.74
CA ALA A 293 10.40 -11.77 -7.18
C ALA A 293 9.08 -12.42 -7.64
N ILE A 294 8.47 -11.86 -8.67
CA ILE A 294 7.31 -12.45 -9.33
C ILE A 294 7.77 -13.00 -10.68
N SER A 295 7.54 -14.28 -10.91
CA SER A 295 8.01 -14.98 -12.12
C SER A 295 9.52 -14.78 -12.36
N GLY A 296 10.32 -14.78 -11.29
CA GLY A 296 11.77 -14.62 -11.37
C GLY A 296 12.26 -13.16 -11.54
N GLN A 297 11.35 -12.18 -11.62
CA GLN A 297 11.73 -10.76 -11.70
C GLN A 297 11.40 -10.06 -10.39
N ARG A 298 12.36 -9.35 -9.82
CA ARG A 298 12.12 -8.49 -8.66
C ARG A 298 11.12 -7.39 -9.03
N LEU A 299 10.21 -7.09 -8.10
CA LEU A 299 9.18 -6.08 -8.33
C LEU A 299 9.78 -4.69 -8.52
N THR A 300 10.89 -4.43 -7.87
CA THR A 300 11.71 -3.22 -8.00
C THR A 300 12.39 -3.11 -9.36
N GLU A 301 12.67 -4.23 -10.01
CA GLU A 301 13.27 -4.31 -11.34
C GLU A 301 12.20 -4.34 -12.44
N ASN A 302 10.95 -4.71 -12.10
CA ASN A 302 9.85 -4.78 -13.05
C ASN A 302 9.07 -3.46 -13.06
N SER A 303 9.70 -2.42 -13.58
CA SER A 303 9.08 -1.10 -13.76
C SER A 303 7.69 -1.12 -14.40
N PRO A 304 7.38 -1.96 -15.41
CA PRO A 304 6.04 -2.01 -15.98
C PRO A 304 4.98 -2.46 -15.00
N LEU A 305 5.28 -3.41 -14.11
CA LEU A 305 4.33 -3.91 -13.11
C LEU A 305 4.06 -2.90 -12.01
N LEU A 306 5.12 -2.31 -11.45
CA LEU A 306 4.99 -1.23 -10.49
C LEU A 306 4.23 -0.03 -11.06
N ARG A 307 4.50 0.32 -12.33
CA ARG A 307 3.74 1.35 -13.03
C ARG A 307 2.27 1.01 -13.13
N ALA A 308 1.95 -0.22 -13.55
CA ALA A 308 0.56 -0.65 -13.70
C ALA A 308 -0.22 -0.59 -12.37
N TRP A 309 0.40 -0.98 -11.28
CA TRP A 309 -0.27 -1.06 -9.98
C TRP A 309 -0.44 0.26 -9.26
N LEU A 310 0.54 1.13 -9.37
CA LEU A 310 0.57 2.37 -8.60
C LEU A 310 0.59 3.62 -9.49
N LEU A 311 1.52 3.68 -10.43
CA LEU A 311 1.77 4.92 -11.17
C LEU A 311 0.70 5.21 -12.23
N ASP A 312 0.25 4.19 -12.96
CA ASP A 312 -0.80 4.34 -13.99
C ASP A 312 -2.17 4.63 -13.36
N CYS A 313 -2.40 4.20 -12.09
CA CYS A 313 -3.56 4.57 -11.28
C CYS A 313 -3.49 6.01 -10.75
N GLY A 314 -2.36 6.69 -10.95
CA GLY A 314 -2.14 8.06 -10.50
C GLY A 314 -1.73 8.17 -9.04
N TYR A 315 -1.14 7.11 -8.47
CA TYR A 315 -0.59 7.16 -7.13
C TYR A 315 0.50 8.24 -7.03
N GLY A 316 0.26 9.21 -6.17
CA GLY A 316 1.17 10.34 -5.93
C GLY A 316 1.85 10.31 -4.56
N GLY A 317 1.62 9.24 -3.78
CA GLY A 317 2.16 9.09 -2.43
C GLY A 317 3.65 8.75 -2.39
N MET A 318 4.16 8.65 -1.18
CA MET A 318 5.52 8.22 -0.88
C MET A 318 5.70 6.74 -1.27
N LEU A 319 6.88 6.42 -1.81
CA LEU A 319 7.32 5.05 -2.10
C LEU A 319 8.69 4.83 -1.44
N TRP A 320 8.88 3.68 -0.78
CA TRP A 320 10.18 3.26 -0.28
C TRP A 320 10.40 1.75 -0.46
N GLY A 321 11.64 1.30 -0.30
CA GLY A 321 12.02 -0.10 -0.44
C GLY A 321 12.64 -0.44 -1.80
N ASP A 322 12.83 0.53 -2.68
CA ASP A 322 13.50 0.32 -3.98
C ASP A 322 15.00 0.59 -3.85
N GLU A 323 15.77 -0.46 -3.64
CA GLU A 323 17.25 -0.35 -3.56
C GLU A 323 17.90 -0.16 -4.94
N THR A 324 17.19 -0.43 -6.04
CA THR A 324 17.71 -0.24 -7.40
C THR A 324 17.85 1.23 -7.77
N LEU A 325 17.18 2.13 -7.03
CA LEU A 325 17.29 3.58 -7.21
C LEU A 325 18.68 4.14 -6.86
N ARG A 326 19.52 3.38 -6.15
CA ARG A 326 20.85 3.83 -5.73
C ARG A 326 21.83 4.15 -6.87
N SER A 327 21.60 3.58 -8.04
CA SER A 327 22.49 3.75 -9.20
C SER A 327 22.16 4.94 -10.09
N ASP A 328 20.98 5.55 -9.92
CA ASP A 328 20.48 6.63 -10.77
C ASP A 328 20.07 7.85 -9.94
N ARG A 329 20.84 8.94 -10.03
CA ARG A 329 20.54 10.20 -9.33
C ARG A 329 19.14 10.73 -9.66
N ILE A 330 18.69 10.61 -10.90
CA ILE A 330 17.36 11.08 -11.33
C ILE A 330 16.26 10.27 -10.63
N GLY A 331 16.46 8.96 -10.45
CA GLY A 331 15.57 8.09 -9.69
C GLY A 331 15.51 8.48 -8.22
N LEU A 332 16.67 8.72 -7.59
CA LEU A 332 16.76 9.19 -6.21
C LEU A 332 16.05 10.54 -6.02
N GLU A 333 16.25 11.50 -6.91
CA GLU A 333 15.58 12.80 -6.86
C GLU A 333 14.05 12.67 -6.97
N LYS A 334 13.56 11.81 -7.86
CA LYS A 334 12.11 11.51 -7.97
C LYS A 334 11.53 10.92 -6.69
N ALA A 335 12.24 9.97 -6.09
CA ALA A 335 11.82 9.33 -4.84
C ALA A 335 11.87 10.32 -3.68
N ALA A 336 12.96 11.10 -3.56
CA ALA A 336 13.12 12.13 -2.55
C ALA A 336 12.00 13.20 -2.62
N ILE A 337 11.65 13.66 -3.82
CA ILE A 337 10.52 14.60 -4.02
C ILE A 337 9.22 14.03 -3.48
N ARG A 338 8.93 12.73 -3.67
CA ARG A 338 7.72 12.10 -3.15
C ARG A 338 7.73 12.01 -1.64
N ILE A 339 8.87 11.64 -1.04
CA ILE A 339 9.05 11.55 0.41
C ILE A 339 8.86 12.92 1.04
N LEU A 340 9.54 13.94 0.54
CA LEU A 340 9.46 15.30 1.07
C LEU A 340 8.05 15.90 0.90
N LYS A 341 7.38 15.67 -0.20
CA LYS A 341 5.98 16.08 -0.39
C LYS A 341 5.05 15.41 0.63
N TRP A 342 5.26 14.12 0.93
CA TRP A 342 4.53 13.44 1.98
C TRP A 342 4.82 14.07 3.35
N MET A 343 6.10 14.31 3.69
CA MET A 343 6.50 14.96 4.95
C MET A 343 5.87 16.35 5.13
N LEU A 344 5.75 17.13 4.06
CA LEU A 344 5.10 18.44 4.09
C LEU A 344 3.59 18.36 4.31
N GLN A 345 2.96 17.28 3.92
CA GLN A 345 1.52 17.05 4.11
C GLN A 345 1.20 16.44 5.48
N ALA A 346 2.13 15.71 6.08
CA ALA A 346 1.96 15.09 7.38
C ALA A 346 1.98 16.15 8.49
N LYS A 347 0.88 16.28 9.25
CA LYS A 347 0.69 17.37 10.22
C LYS A 347 1.59 17.32 11.45
N LYS A 348 2.30 16.22 11.71
CA LYS A 348 3.11 15.99 12.92
C LYS A 348 4.56 15.54 12.63
N LEU A 349 5.10 15.94 11.51
CA LEU A 349 6.53 15.84 11.21
C LEU A 349 7.22 17.17 11.43
#